data_1704398bf97433b2a10bb27cf7688a8d
#
_entry.id   1704398bf97433b2a10bb27cf7688a8d
#
_cell.length_a   1.000
_cell.length_b   1.000
_cell.length_c   1.000
_cell.angle_alpha   90.00
_cell.angle_beta   90.00
_cell.angle_gamma   90.00
#
_symmetry.space_group_name_H-M   'P 1'
#
loop_
_entity.id
_entity.type
_entity.pdbx_description
1 polymer ?
#
loop_
_entity_poly.entity_id
_entity_poly.type
_entity_poly.pdbx_seq_one_letter_code
_entity_poly.pdbx_strand_id
1 'polypeptide(L)'
;MSIFGNLGGLFSSDMAIDLGTANTLVYVKGKGVVLSEPSVVAYHIKDGVKKVLAVGEDAKLMLGRTPGSIEAIRPMREGVIADFDTAEEMIKHFIRKVHKRSTFSKPKIIVCVPHGATPVEKRAIRQSVLSAGARRAGLIAEPIAAAIGAGMPITDPTGNMVVDIGGGTTEVAVLSLGDIVYARSVRVGGDRMDEAIINYLRRQQNMLVGETTAERIKTSIGTARMPDDGRGTSMQIRGRDLLNGVPKEIEVTQAQIAEALTEPVQQICEALMTALETTPPDLAADIVDRGVMLTGGGALLGDLDLALREQTGLAVSIADESLNCVALGTGKALEFEKQLRHAIDYDS
;
A
#
# COMPACT_ATOMS: atom_id res chain seq x y z
N MET A 1 38.30 21.56 15.29
CA MET A 1 37.28 22.01 14.35
C MET A 1 37.41 21.16 13.11
N SER A 2 36.55 20.17 12.93
CA SER A 2 36.59 19.26 11.77
C SER A 2 35.51 19.66 10.80
N ILE A 3 35.91 20.28 9.70
CA ILE A 3 35.03 20.74 8.59
C ILE A 3 34.64 19.55 7.67
N PHE A 4 35.11 18.34 7.95
CA PHE A 4 34.89 17.15 7.11
C PHE A 4 33.65 16.31 7.47
N GLY A 5 32.84 16.76 8.44
CA GLY A 5 31.67 15.96 8.91
C GLY A 5 30.44 15.95 7.98
N ASN A 6 30.34 16.83 6.98
CA ASN A 6 29.11 17.04 6.21
C ASN A 6 29.18 16.72 4.71
N LEU A 7 30.31 16.23 4.21
CA LEU A 7 30.46 15.86 2.80
C LEU A 7 29.97 14.44 2.48
N GLY A 8 29.75 13.60 3.48
CA GLY A 8 29.24 12.23 3.29
C GLY A 8 27.76 12.14 2.87
N GLY A 9 26.96 13.18 3.13
CA GLY A 9 25.53 13.22 2.77
C GLY A 9 25.23 13.51 1.31
N LEU A 10 26.19 14.10 0.57
CA LEU A 10 26.00 14.49 -0.83
C LEU A 10 26.17 13.33 -1.83
N PHE A 11 26.66 12.17 -1.39
CA PHE A 11 26.91 10.99 -2.23
C PHE A 11 26.18 9.72 -1.77
N SER A 12 25.31 9.80 -0.78
CA SER A 12 24.54 8.64 -0.35
C SER A 12 23.39 8.38 -1.33
N SER A 13 23.43 7.24 -1.98
CA SER A 13 22.34 6.70 -2.79
C SER A 13 21.47 5.75 -1.97
N ASP A 14 21.54 5.84 -0.64
CA ASP A 14 20.73 5.02 0.26
C ASP A 14 19.25 5.29 0.03
N MET A 15 18.45 4.23 0.02
CA MET A 15 17.05 4.26 -0.39
C MET A 15 16.16 3.58 0.64
N ALA A 16 14.89 3.99 0.65
CA ALA A 16 13.81 3.27 1.28
C ALA A 16 12.79 2.87 0.20
N ILE A 17 12.26 1.66 0.30
CA ILE A 17 11.30 1.10 -0.65
C ILE A 17 10.07 0.67 0.12
N ASP A 18 8.93 1.22 -0.28
CA ASP A 18 7.63 0.68 0.05
C ASP A 18 7.20 -0.26 -1.08
N LEU A 19 7.19 -1.56 -0.81
CA LEU A 19 6.89 -2.60 -1.79
C LEU A 19 5.42 -3.01 -1.68
N GLY A 20 4.53 -2.08 -2.03
CA GLY A 20 3.09 -2.29 -1.92
C GLY A 20 2.49 -3.19 -3.00
N THR A 21 1.33 -3.76 -2.70
CA THR A 21 0.56 -4.63 -3.64
C THR A 21 0.13 -3.86 -4.90
N ALA A 22 -0.35 -2.64 -4.74
CA ALA A 22 -0.82 -1.81 -5.86
C ALA A 22 0.32 -0.98 -6.48
N ASN A 23 1.10 -0.30 -5.65
CA ASN A 23 2.18 0.59 -6.07
C ASN A 23 3.44 0.33 -5.26
N THR A 24 4.58 0.51 -5.90
CA THR A 24 5.91 0.56 -5.27
C THR A 24 6.39 2.00 -5.25
N LEU A 25 6.78 2.49 -4.07
CA LEU A 25 7.35 3.82 -3.89
C LEU A 25 8.83 3.71 -3.50
N VAL A 26 9.65 4.60 -4.02
CA VAL A 26 11.08 4.69 -3.67
C VAL A 26 11.39 6.07 -3.15
N TYR A 27 11.89 6.10 -1.92
CA TYR A 27 12.43 7.28 -1.26
C TYR A 27 13.96 7.26 -1.35
N VAL A 28 14.57 8.38 -1.68
CA VAL A 28 16.03 8.53 -1.67
C VAL A 28 16.42 9.51 -0.57
N LYS A 29 17.39 9.13 0.24
CA LYS A 29 17.91 9.95 1.34
C LYS A 29 18.26 11.36 0.87
N GLY A 30 17.66 12.37 1.51
CA GLY A 30 17.85 13.79 1.18
C GLY A 30 17.13 14.29 -0.08
N LYS A 31 16.31 13.44 -0.74
CA LYS A 31 15.54 13.84 -1.94
C LYS A 31 14.03 13.60 -1.82
N GLY A 32 13.59 12.84 -0.81
CA GLY A 32 12.20 12.47 -0.66
C GLY A 32 11.78 11.32 -1.56
N VAL A 33 10.48 11.17 -1.78
CA VAL A 33 9.90 10.17 -2.70
C VAL A 33 10.23 10.59 -4.14
N VAL A 34 10.99 9.76 -4.85
CA VAL A 34 11.49 10.03 -6.22
C VAL A 34 10.85 9.14 -7.26
N LEU A 35 10.15 8.09 -6.84
CA LEU A 35 9.44 7.16 -7.72
C LEU A 35 8.17 6.67 -7.01
N SER A 36 7.07 6.67 -7.75
CA SER A 36 5.80 6.04 -7.36
C SER A 36 5.24 5.40 -8.63
N GLU A 37 5.27 4.07 -8.68
CA GLU A 37 4.83 3.32 -9.85
C GLU A 37 4.05 2.06 -9.48
N PRO A 38 3.11 1.63 -10.34
CA PRO A 38 2.38 0.40 -10.15
C PRO A 38 3.29 -0.82 -10.00
N SER A 39 2.95 -1.73 -9.09
CA SER A 39 3.64 -3.01 -8.89
C SER A 39 3.21 -4.03 -9.95
N VAL A 40 3.55 -3.75 -11.21
CA VAL A 40 3.18 -4.56 -12.38
C VAL A 40 4.39 -4.77 -13.27
N VAL A 41 4.53 -6.00 -13.81
CA VAL A 41 5.53 -6.35 -14.80
C VAL A 41 4.87 -7.00 -16.00
N ALA A 42 5.22 -6.59 -17.20
CA ALA A 42 4.78 -7.23 -18.43
C ALA A 42 5.94 -8.00 -19.07
N TYR A 43 5.65 -9.22 -19.51
CA TYR A 43 6.58 -10.13 -20.20
C TYR A 43 6.14 -10.39 -21.62
N HIS A 44 7.10 -10.44 -22.53
CA HIS A 44 6.94 -11.09 -23.82
C HIS A 44 7.37 -12.54 -23.69
N ILE A 45 6.49 -13.45 -24.06
CA ILE A 45 6.73 -14.91 -24.00
C ILE A 45 6.99 -15.40 -25.43
N LYS A 46 8.22 -15.88 -25.67
CA LYS A 46 8.60 -16.48 -26.95
C LYS A 46 9.34 -17.79 -26.69
N ASP A 47 8.88 -18.86 -27.31
CA ASP A 47 9.46 -20.20 -27.19
C ASP A 47 9.63 -20.66 -25.72
N GLY A 48 8.66 -20.30 -24.86
CA GLY A 48 8.68 -20.60 -23.41
C GLY A 48 9.61 -19.72 -22.59
N VAL A 49 10.34 -18.77 -23.19
CA VAL A 49 11.23 -17.84 -22.49
C VAL A 49 10.50 -16.53 -22.22
N LYS A 50 10.45 -16.13 -20.94
CA LYS A 50 9.92 -14.84 -20.51
C LYS A 50 11.00 -13.76 -20.59
N LYS A 51 10.71 -12.67 -21.28
CA LYS A 51 11.55 -11.47 -21.33
C LYS A 51 10.77 -10.26 -20.86
N VAL A 52 11.30 -9.50 -19.90
CA VAL A 52 10.67 -8.28 -19.41
C VAL A 52 10.46 -7.30 -20.58
N LEU A 53 9.22 -6.87 -20.76
CA LEU A 53 8.78 -5.93 -21.79
C LEU A 53 8.59 -4.53 -21.21
N ALA A 54 7.90 -4.45 -20.06
CA ALA A 54 7.61 -3.20 -19.37
C ALA A 54 7.50 -3.44 -17.85
N VAL A 55 7.68 -2.39 -17.06
CA VAL A 55 7.51 -2.39 -15.59
C VAL A 55 6.82 -1.09 -15.19
N GLY A 56 6.01 -1.13 -14.14
CA GLY A 56 5.34 0.05 -13.60
C GLY A 56 4.16 0.51 -14.47
N GLU A 57 4.06 1.80 -14.72
CA GLU A 57 2.94 2.42 -15.42
C GLU A 57 2.71 1.82 -16.81
N ASP A 58 3.78 1.64 -17.59
CA ASP A 58 3.69 1.06 -18.93
C ASP A 58 3.13 -0.38 -18.89
N ALA A 59 3.48 -1.16 -17.88
CA ALA A 59 2.96 -2.51 -17.69
C ALA A 59 1.50 -2.49 -17.21
N LYS A 60 1.10 -1.53 -16.35
CA LYS A 60 -0.30 -1.35 -15.90
C LYS A 60 -1.24 -1.10 -17.07
N LEU A 61 -0.83 -0.31 -18.04
CA LEU A 61 -1.62 -0.04 -19.26
C LEU A 61 -1.92 -1.30 -20.08
N MET A 62 -1.13 -2.36 -19.91
CA MET A 62 -1.28 -3.64 -20.62
C MET A 62 -2.22 -4.62 -19.89
N LEU A 63 -2.56 -4.39 -18.62
CA LEU A 63 -3.45 -5.27 -17.86
C LEU A 63 -4.81 -5.45 -18.56
N GLY A 64 -5.20 -6.72 -18.78
CA GLY A 64 -6.46 -7.05 -19.45
C GLY A 64 -6.55 -6.71 -20.95
N ARG A 65 -5.42 -6.31 -21.59
CA ARG A 65 -5.37 -5.88 -23.00
C ARG A 65 -4.30 -6.59 -23.82
N THR A 66 -3.65 -7.58 -23.26
CA THR A 66 -2.51 -8.27 -23.88
C THR A 66 -2.96 -9.37 -24.84
N PRO A 67 -2.28 -9.54 -26.01
CA PRO A 67 -2.38 -10.75 -26.81
C PRO A 67 -1.71 -11.93 -26.08
N GLY A 68 -1.97 -13.17 -26.53
CA GLY A 68 -1.48 -14.39 -25.86
C GLY A 68 0.05 -14.52 -25.73
N SER A 69 0.82 -13.73 -26.48
CA SER A 69 2.30 -13.70 -26.38
C SER A 69 2.82 -12.70 -25.34
N ILE A 70 1.94 -11.92 -24.70
CA ILE A 70 2.29 -10.94 -23.67
C ILE A 70 1.48 -11.24 -22.41
N GLU A 71 2.15 -11.29 -21.27
CA GLU A 71 1.56 -11.51 -19.96
C GLU A 71 1.90 -10.34 -19.05
N ALA A 72 0.90 -9.68 -18.46
CA ALA A 72 1.09 -8.66 -17.43
C ALA A 72 0.74 -9.24 -16.06
N ILE A 73 1.69 -9.17 -15.11
CA ILE A 73 1.63 -9.85 -13.82
C ILE A 73 1.79 -8.82 -12.70
N ARG A 74 1.01 -8.98 -11.63
CA ARG A 74 1.23 -8.33 -10.33
C ARG A 74 2.03 -9.29 -9.45
N PRO A 75 3.33 -9.02 -9.17
CA PRO A 75 4.15 -9.91 -8.33
C PRO A 75 3.78 -9.87 -6.86
N MET A 76 3.11 -8.81 -6.43
CA MET A 76 2.61 -8.62 -5.06
C MET A 76 1.11 -8.86 -5.03
N ARG A 77 0.64 -9.65 -4.07
CA ARG A 77 -0.79 -9.89 -3.81
C ARG A 77 -1.02 -10.00 -2.32
N GLU A 78 -2.08 -9.35 -1.82
CA GLU A 78 -2.48 -9.44 -0.42
C GLU A 78 -1.32 -9.21 0.56
N GLY A 79 -0.45 -8.23 0.24
CA GLY A 79 0.70 -7.86 1.06
C GLY A 79 1.91 -8.80 0.98
N VAL A 80 1.86 -9.87 0.17
CA VAL A 80 2.94 -10.84 0.05
C VAL A 80 3.47 -10.95 -1.37
N ILE A 81 4.70 -11.47 -1.51
CA ILE A 81 5.27 -11.80 -2.83
C ILE A 81 4.61 -13.08 -3.34
N ALA A 82 3.82 -12.97 -4.41
CA ALA A 82 3.20 -14.10 -5.09
C ALA A 82 4.11 -14.73 -6.16
N ASP A 83 5.02 -13.93 -6.73
CA ASP A 83 5.99 -14.35 -7.75
C ASP A 83 7.35 -13.70 -7.46
N PHE A 84 8.29 -14.50 -6.92
CA PHE A 84 9.60 -14.01 -6.47
C PHE A 84 10.46 -13.50 -7.61
N ASP A 85 10.50 -14.21 -8.73
CA ASP A 85 11.34 -13.85 -9.88
C ASP A 85 10.85 -12.52 -10.48
N THR A 86 9.54 -12.37 -10.60
CA THR A 86 8.92 -11.15 -11.10
C THR A 86 9.12 -9.97 -10.13
N ALA A 87 9.00 -10.20 -8.82
CA ALA A 87 9.26 -9.17 -7.81
C ALA A 87 10.73 -8.73 -7.81
N GLU A 88 11.67 -9.66 -7.94
CA GLU A 88 13.09 -9.35 -8.04
C GLU A 88 13.41 -8.49 -9.28
N GLU A 89 12.85 -8.84 -10.45
CA GLU A 89 13.03 -8.04 -11.66
C GLU A 89 12.41 -6.65 -11.54
N MET A 90 11.25 -6.54 -10.91
CA MET A 90 10.60 -5.25 -10.62
C MET A 90 11.48 -4.38 -9.70
N ILE A 91 11.96 -4.94 -8.59
CA ILE A 91 12.86 -4.24 -7.65
C ILE A 91 14.15 -3.79 -8.34
N LYS A 92 14.77 -4.68 -9.12
CA LYS A 92 15.97 -4.35 -9.93
C LYS A 92 15.70 -3.20 -10.90
N HIS A 93 14.53 -3.21 -11.55
CA HIS A 93 14.15 -2.14 -12.49
C HIS A 93 14.04 -0.80 -11.76
N PHE A 94 13.31 -0.73 -10.64
CA PHE A 94 13.11 0.50 -9.89
C PHE A 94 14.42 1.03 -9.28
N ILE A 95 15.25 0.16 -8.72
CA ILE A 95 16.58 0.54 -8.22
C ILE A 95 17.42 1.14 -9.35
N ARG A 96 17.47 0.50 -10.54
CA ARG A 96 18.22 1.02 -11.69
C ARG A 96 17.67 2.34 -12.22
N LYS A 97 16.35 2.52 -12.19
CA LYS A 97 15.68 3.76 -12.64
C LYS A 97 16.05 4.95 -11.77
N VAL A 98 16.17 4.73 -10.46
CA VAL A 98 16.51 5.75 -9.46
C VAL A 98 18.03 5.93 -9.32
N HIS A 99 18.77 4.82 -9.34
CA HIS A 99 20.22 4.81 -9.17
C HIS A 99 20.91 4.97 -10.51
N LYS A 100 21.12 6.22 -10.95
CA LYS A 100 21.93 6.50 -12.17
C LYS A 100 23.35 5.96 -11.97
N ARG A 101 23.88 5.26 -12.98
CA ARG A 101 25.16 4.52 -13.05
C ARG A 101 26.44 5.22 -12.54
N SER A 102 26.36 6.39 -11.93
CA SER A 102 27.48 7.28 -11.61
C SER A 102 27.98 7.17 -10.16
N THR A 103 27.36 6.36 -9.29
CA THR A 103 27.79 6.24 -7.89
C THR A 103 28.60 4.97 -7.69
N PHE A 104 29.87 5.14 -7.28
CA PHE A 104 30.82 4.06 -6.95
C PHE A 104 30.41 3.23 -5.72
N SER A 105 29.38 3.61 -4.97
CA SER A 105 28.95 2.90 -3.77
C SER A 105 27.56 2.27 -3.96
N LYS A 106 27.44 0.99 -3.64
CA LYS A 106 26.17 0.29 -3.58
C LYS A 106 25.28 0.88 -2.48
N PRO A 107 23.97 1.09 -2.71
CA PRO A 107 23.08 1.68 -1.71
C PRO A 107 22.82 0.73 -0.54
N LYS A 108 22.59 1.28 0.65
CA LYS A 108 21.84 0.62 1.69
C LYS A 108 20.37 0.81 1.37
N ILE A 109 19.56 -0.24 1.52
CA ILE A 109 18.12 -0.19 1.22
C ILE A 109 17.35 -0.68 2.45
N ILE A 110 16.36 0.10 2.88
CA ILE A 110 15.36 -0.33 3.86
C ILE A 110 14.07 -0.59 3.10
N VAL A 111 13.45 -1.74 3.34
CA VAL A 111 12.18 -2.13 2.72
C VAL A 111 11.10 -2.24 3.77
N CYS A 112 9.95 -1.67 3.48
CA CYS A 112 8.76 -1.86 4.29
C CYS A 112 8.15 -3.24 4.03
N VAL A 113 7.70 -3.89 5.09
CA VAL A 113 7.07 -5.21 5.03
C VAL A 113 5.85 -5.25 5.94
N PRO A 114 4.78 -5.99 5.58
CA PRO A 114 3.65 -6.20 6.45
C PRO A 114 4.07 -6.77 7.80
N HIS A 115 3.38 -6.37 8.89
CA HIS A 115 3.67 -6.91 10.22
C HIS A 115 3.55 -8.44 10.25
N GLY A 116 2.54 -8.98 9.56
CA GLY A 116 2.28 -10.41 9.44
C GLY A 116 3.21 -11.18 8.50
N ALA A 117 4.22 -10.55 7.89
CA ALA A 117 5.13 -11.22 6.96
C ALA A 117 5.92 -12.33 7.65
N THR A 118 5.91 -13.53 7.07
CA THR A 118 6.61 -14.70 7.58
C THR A 118 8.13 -14.53 7.48
N PRO A 119 8.93 -15.29 8.28
CA PRO A 119 10.39 -15.28 8.15
C PRO A 119 10.89 -15.62 6.74
N VAL A 120 10.16 -16.50 6.02
CA VAL A 120 10.50 -16.88 4.64
C VAL A 120 10.31 -15.70 3.70
N GLU A 121 9.20 -14.98 3.80
CA GLU A 121 8.91 -13.79 2.99
C GLU A 121 9.91 -12.66 3.29
N LYS A 122 10.19 -12.38 4.56
CA LYS A 122 11.20 -11.40 4.98
C LYS A 122 12.58 -11.72 4.38
N ARG A 123 12.99 -12.99 4.44
CA ARG A 123 14.25 -13.46 3.85
C ARG A 123 14.26 -13.29 2.33
N ALA A 124 13.15 -13.61 1.66
CA ALA A 124 13.03 -13.48 0.22
C ALA A 124 13.15 -12.02 -0.23
N ILE A 125 12.46 -11.09 0.44
CA ILE A 125 12.56 -9.65 0.18
C ILE A 125 14.00 -9.16 0.35
N ARG A 126 14.68 -9.53 1.45
CA ARG A 126 16.11 -9.19 1.65
C ARG A 126 16.96 -9.71 0.50
N GLN A 127 16.78 -10.99 0.13
CA GLN A 127 17.58 -11.60 -0.94
C GLN A 127 17.36 -10.88 -2.28
N SER A 128 16.12 -10.56 -2.63
CA SER A 128 15.79 -9.82 -3.86
C SER A 128 16.47 -8.45 -3.91
N VAL A 129 16.46 -7.72 -2.78
CA VAL A 129 17.10 -6.41 -2.67
C VAL A 129 18.63 -6.51 -2.77
N LEU A 130 19.25 -7.51 -2.13
CA LEU A 130 20.68 -7.75 -2.22
C LEU A 130 21.10 -8.17 -3.64
N SER A 131 20.32 -9.05 -4.29
CA SER A 131 20.52 -9.46 -5.69
C SER A 131 20.36 -8.29 -6.66
N ALA A 132 19.48 -7.31 -6.32
CA ALA A 132 19.33 -6.08 -7.08
C ALA A 132 20.52 -5.12 -6.95
N GLY A 133 21.47 -5.40 -6.05
CA GLY A 133 22.73 -4.65 -5.94
C GLY A 133 22.89 -3.81 -4.68
N ALA A 134 22.00 -3.95 -3.69
CA ALA A 134 22.19 -3.30 -2.40
C ALA A 134 23.41 -3.87 -1.65
N ARG A 135 24.13 -3.02 -0.90
CA ARG A 135 25.20 -3.46 0.01
C ARG A 135 24.66 -4.01 1.33
N ARG A 136 23.48 -3.56 1.73
CA ARG A 136 22.78 -3.99 2.96
C ARG A 136 21.29 -3.78 2.78
N ALA A 137 20.48 -4.74 3.24
CA ALA A 137 19.03 -4.68 3.27
C ALA A 137 18.53 -4.67 4.72
N GLY A 138 17.73 -3.68 5.08
CA GLY A 138 16.99 -3.60 6.34
C GLY A 138 15.50 -3.75 6.09
N LEU A 139 14.75 -4.24 7.06
CA LEU A 139 13.30 -4.33 7.01
C LEU A 139 12.69 -3.49 8.12
N ILE A 140 11.56 -2.85 7.84
CA ILE A 140 10.75 -2.13 8.83
C ILE A 140 9.30 -2.57 8.69
N ALA A 141 8.59 -2.70 9.81
CA ALA A 141 7.18 -3.06 9.78
C ALA A 141 6.31 -1.91 9.24
N GLU A 142 5.36 -2.23 8.37
CA GLU A 142 4.44 -1.27 7.73
C GLU A 142 3.76 -0.33 8.73
N PRO A 143 3.17 -0.81 9.85
CA PRO A 143 2.50 0.08 10.80
C PRO A 143 3.45 1.10 11.46
N ILE A 144 4.70 0.70 11.73
CA ILE A 144 5.70 1.62 12.29
C ILE A 144 6.03 2.69 11.24
N ALA A 145 6.28 2.27 10.00
CA ALA A 145 6.57 3.19 8.92
C ALA A 145 5.40 4.15 8.66
N ALA A 146 4.17 3.64 8.60
CA ALA A 146 2.96 4.43 8.42
C ALA A 146 2.82 5.52 9.49
N ALA A 147 2.99 5.15 10.77
CA ALA A 147 2.89 6.08 11.89
C ALA A 147 4.01 7.14 11.89
N ILE A 148 5.27 6.76 11.59
CA ILE A 148 6.38 7.70 11.41
C ILE A 148 6.08 8.67 10.25
N GLY A 149 5.56 8.16 9.15
CA GLY A 149 5.19 8.95 7.97
C GLY A 149 4.12 9.96 8.27
N ALA A 150 3.07 9.55 8.98
CA ALA A 150 1.98 10.39 9.45
C ALA A 150 2.39 11.39 10.56
N GLY A 151 3.65 11.36 11.02
CA GLY A 151 4.16 12.29 12.03
C GLY A 151 3.65 11.99 13.45
N MET A 152 3.20 10.78 13.73
CA MET A 152 2.73 10.37 15.05
C MET A 152 3.88 10.28 16.06
N PRO A 153 3.67 10.67 17.32
CA PRO A 153 4.71 10.65 18.36
C PRO A 153 4.87 9.24 18.96
N ILE A 154 5.26 8.27 18.13
CA ILE A 154 5.30 6.84 18.50
C ILE A 154 6.32 6.50 19.57
N THR A 155 7.34 7.36 19.78
CA THR A 155 8.39 7.15 20.79
C THR A 155 7.96 7.49 22.21
N ASP A 156 6.83 8.18 22.35
CA ASP A 156 6.27 8.56 23.64
C ASP A 156 5.66 7.32 24.36
N PRO A 157 5.61 7.30 25.70
CA PRO A 157 4.94 6.26 26.45
C PRO A 157 3.41 6.41 26.44
N THR A 158 2.83 6.53 25.27
CA THR A 158 1.39 6.76 25.04
C THR A 158 0.88 5.87 23.88
N GLY A 159 -0.38 5.48 23.94
CA GLY A 159 -1.04 4.71 22.88
C GLY A 159 -1.27 5.55 21.63
N ASN A 160 -0.76 5.07 20.50
CA ASN A 160 -1.00 5.65 19.19
C ASN A 160 -1.58 4.59 18.27
N MET A 161 -2.74 4.84 17.66
CA MET A 161 -3.40 3.89 16.79
C MET A 161 -3.34 4.32 15.33
N VAL A 162 -2.85 3.44 14.48
CA VAL A 162 -2.79 3.64 13.03
C VAL A 162 -3.52 2.52 12.31
N VAL A 163 -4.24 2.87 11.24
CA VAL A 163 -4.87 1.95 10.30
C VAL A 163 -4.34 2.27 8.92
N ASP A 164 -3.47 1.40 8.42
CA ASP A 164 -2.93 1.52 7.07
C ASP A 164 -3.73 0.65 6.10
N ILE A 165 -4.37 1.29 5.13
CA ILE A 165 -5.25 0.62 4.17
C ILE A 165 -4.58 0.67 2.81
N GLY A 166 -3.86 -0.41 2.50
CA GLY A 166 -3.13 -0.57 1.25
C GLY A 166 -3.98 -1.08 0.09
N GLY A 167 -3.31 -1.54 -0.98
CA GLY A 167 -3.97 -2.20 -2.11
C GLY A 167 -4.48 -3.59 -1.73
N GLY A 168 -3.66 -4.41 -1.08
CA GLY A 168 -3.97 -5.81 -0.77
C GLY A 168 -4.37 -6.08 0.67
N THR A 169 -3.96 -5.24 1.62
CA THR A 169 -4.12 -5.45 3.06
C THR A 169 -4.58 -4.19 3.77
N THR A 170 -5.18 -4.38 4.94
CA THR A 170 -5.35 -3.35 5.97
C THR A 170 -4.61 -3.79 7.20
N GLU A 171 -3.71 -2.96 7.69
CA GLU A 171 -2.95 -3.17 8.92
C GLU A 171 -3.45 -2.22 10.01
N VAL A 172 -3.91 -2.78 11.11
CA VAL A 172 -4.33 -2.03 12.30
C VAL A 172 -3.29 -2.26 13.38
N ALA A 173 -2.72 -1.19 13.93
CA ALA A 173 -1.72 -1.33 14.99
C ALA A 173 -1.86 -0.27 16.08
N VAL A 174 -1.51 -0.69 17.29
CA VAL A 174 -1.30 0.18 18.45
C VAL A 174 0.19 0.20 18.75
N LEU A 175 0.74 1.40 18.80
CA LEU A 175 2.16 1.69 18.97
C LEU A 175 2.39 2.48 20.26
N SER A 176 3.45 2.15 20.97
CA SER A 176 3.92 2.89 22.14
C SER A 176 5.43 2.66 22.34
N LEU A 177 6.16 3.65 22.82
CA LEU A 177 7.61 3.57 23.08
C LEU A 177 8.44 3.12 21.86
N GLY A 178 7.96 3.45 20.66
CA GLY A 178 8.61 3.13 19.39
C GLY A 178 8.43 1.70 18.89
N ASP A 179 7.58 0.90 19.53
CA ASP A 179 7.35 -0.50 19.16
C ASP A 179 5.84 -0.82 19.04
N ILE A 180 5.54 -1.97 18.48
CA ILE A 180 4.18 -2.47 18.28
C ILE A 180 3.71 -3.18 19.55
N VAL A 181 2.67 -2.65 20.19
CA VAL A 181 2.00 -3.31 21.32
C VAL A 181 0.99 -4.35 20.83
N TYR A 182 0.25 -4.00 19.78
CA TYR A 182 -0.70 -4.89 19.12
C TYR A 182 -0.70 -4.57 17.62
N ALA A 183 -0.76 -5.58 16.79
CA ALA A 183 -1.04 -5.42 15.37
C ALA A 183 -1.87 -6.57 14.81
N ARG A 184 -2.70 -6.23 13.84
CA ARG A 184 -3.50 -7.17 13.07
C ARG A 184 -3.47 -6.78 11.61
N SER A 185 -3.22 -7.75 10.74
CA SER A 185 -3.33 -7.62 9.29
C SER A 185 -4.54 -8.40 8.80
N VAL A 186 -5.35 -7.77 7.96
CA VAL A 186 -6.46 -8.41 7.25
C VAL A 186 -6.27 -8.24 5.75
N ARG A 187 -6.62 -9.27 4.97
CA ARG A 187 -6.47 -9.28 3.50
C ARG A 187 -7.63 -8.56 2.82
N VAL A 188 -7.85 -7.32 3.23
CA VAL A 188 -8.83 -6.41 2.68
C VAL A 188 -8.16 -5.08 2.41
N GLY A 189 -8.25 -4.59 1.19
CA GLY A 189 -7.69 -3.33 0.74
C GLY A 189 -8.34 -2.90 -0.57
N GLY A 190 -7.67 -2.04 -1.31
CA GLY A 190 -8.17 -1.49 -2.56
C GLY A 190 -8.57 -2.53 -3.60
N ASP A 191 -7.81 -3.64 -3.70
CA ASP A 191 -8.06 -4.71 -4.68
C ASP A 191 -9.37 -5.46 -4.35
N ARG A 192 -9.65 -5.72 -3.07
CA ARG A 192 -10.92 -6.34 -2.64
C ARG A 192 -12.12 -5.42 -2.87
N MET A 193 -11.92 -4.11 -2.72
CA MET A 193 -12.94 -3.12 -3.08
C MET A 193 -13.23 -3.15 -4.58
N ASP A 194 -12.20 -3.24 -5.44
CA ASP A 194 -12.35 -3.35 -6.89
C ASP A 194 -13.07 -4.66 -7.28
N GLU A 195 -12.70 -5.79 -6.68
CA GLU A 195 -13.40 -7.07 -6.87
C GLU A 195 -14.88 -7.00 -6.45
N ALA A 196 -15.19 -6.34 -5.34
CA ALA A 196 -16.55 -6.14 -4.86
C ALA A 196 -17.39 -5.36 -5.87
N ILE A 197 -16.83 -4.27 -6.45
CA ILE A 197 -17.47 -3.48 -7.51
C ILE A 197 -17.71 -4.33 -8.76
N ILE A 198 -16.70 -5.09 -9.23
CA ILE A 198 -16.83 -6.00 -10.38
C ILE A 198 -17.96 -7.00 -10.15
N ASN A 199 -17.98 -7.62 -8.96
CA ASN A 199 -18.98 -8.62 -8.62
C ASN A 199 -20.38 -8.02 -8.50
N TYR A 200 -20.52 -6.82 -7.95
CA TYR A 200 -21.78 -6.09 -7.88
C TYR A 200 -22.32 -5.81 -9.27
N LEU A 201 -21.52 -5.21 -10.16
CA LEU A 201 -21.93 -4.90 -11.52
C LEU A 201 -22.28 -6.15 -12.32
N ARG A 202 -21.56 -7.25 -12.09
CA ARG A 202 -21.86 -8.53 -12.73
C ARG A 202 -23.22 -9.09 -12.29
N ARG A 203 -23.53 -9.02 -11.00
CA ARG A 203 -24.77 -9.60 -10.44
C ARG A 203 -25.99 -8.71 -10.66
N GLN A 204 -25.85 -7.41 -10.43
CA GLN A 204 -26.98 -6.48 -10.41
C GLN A 204 -27.24 -5.84 -11.78
N GLN A 205 -26.20 -5.69 -12.62
CA GLN A 205 -26.30 -4.98 -13.90
C GLN A 205 -26.05 -5.88 -15.12
N ASN A 206 -25.76 -7.18 -14.90
CA ASN A 206 -25.32 -8.12 -15.93
C ASN A 206 -24.17 -7.57 -16.77
N MET A 207 -23.27 -6.81 -16.14
CA MET A 207 -22.17 -6.13 -16.82
C MET A 207 -20.83 -6.65 -16.32
N LEU A 208 -19.93 -6.99 -17.23
CA LEU A 208 -18.55 -7.32 -16.94
C LEU A 208 -17.65 -6.13 -17.25
N VAL A 209 -16.93 -5.67 -16.23
CA VAL A 209 -15.89 -4.65 -16.32
C VAL A 209 -14.55 -5.23 -15.89
N GLY A 210 -13.44 -4.62 -16.35
CA GLY A 210 -12.09 -4.99 -15.92
C GLY A 210 -11.66 -4.23 -14.66
N GLU A 211 -10.57 -4.71 -14.02
CA GLU A 211 -9.98 -4.11 -12.81
C GLU A 211 -9.74 -2.59 -12.94
N THR A 212 -9.14 -2.14 -14.04
CA THR A 212 -8.89 -0.69 -14.29
C THR A 212 -10.17 0.14 -14.28
N THR A 213 -11.30 -0.43 -14.75
CA THR A 213 -12.59 0.27 -14.72
C THR A 213 -13.14 0.30 -13.30
N ALA A 214 -13.02 -0.79 -12.54
CA ALA A 214 -13.46 -0.85 -11.15
C ALA A 214 -12.64 0.11 -10.26
N GLU A 215 -11.31 0.14 -10.40
CA GLU A 215 -10.44 1.09 -9.72
C GLU A 215 -10.85 2.54 -10.02
N ARG A 216 -11.16 2.86 -11.29
CA ARG A 216 -11.64 4.19 -11.66
C ARG A 216 -12.98 4.51 -11.01
N ILE A 217 -13.92 3.58 -10.96
CA ILE A 217 -15.21 3.78 -10.29
C ILE A 217 -14.98 4.05 -8.79
N LYS A 218 -14.20 3.21 -8.13
CA LYS A 218 -13.84 3.35 -6.71
C LYS A 218 -13.25 4.73 -6.41
N THR A 219 -12.25 5.16 -7.19
CA THR A 219 -11.55 6.44 -6.96
C THR A 219 -12.37 7.67 -7.33
N SER A 220 -13.37 7.53 -8.21
CA SER A 220 -14.19 8.65 -8.67
C SER A 220 -15.46 8.89 -7.85
N ILE A 221 -16.16 7.80 -7.47
CA ILE A 221 -17.46 7.87 -6.80
C ILE A 221 -17.59 6.87 -5.65
N GLY A 222 -16.50 6.16 -5.27
CA GLY A 222 -16.53 5.22 -4.15
C GLY A 222 -16.76 5.94 -2.82
N THR A 223 -17.61 5.37 -1.98
CA THR A 223 -17.90 5.86 -0.62
C THR A 223 -18.20 4.70 0.31
N ALA A 224 -17.84 4.86 1.58
CA ALA A 224 -18.09 3.87 2.63
C ALA A 224 -19.52 3.98 3.23
N ARG A 225 -20.24 5.05 2.92
CA ARG A 225 -21.58 5.32 3.45
C ARG A 225 -22.58 5.56 2.33
N MET A 226 -23.83 5.22 2.61
CA MET A 226 -24.93 5.56 1.72
C MET A 226 -25.07 7.09 1.65
N PRO A 227 -25.12 7.71 0.46
CA PRO A 227 -25.38 9.14 0.34
C PRO A 227 -26.71 9.55 0.94
N ASP A 228 -26.79 10.75 1.56
CA ASP A 228 -28.00 11.23 2.27
C ASP A 228 -29.22 11.34 1.36
N ASP A 229 -29.04 11.62 0.08
CA ASP A 229 -30.11 11.70 -0.92
C ASP A 229 -30.49 10.32 -1.51
N GLY A 230 -29.86 9.25 -1.04
CA GLY A 230 -30.04 7.87 -1.50
C GLY A 230 -29.54 7.59 -2.92
N ARG A 231 -28.86 8.53 -3.58
CA ARG A 231 -28.32 8.37 -4.94
C ARG A 231 -26.85 8.82 -5.04
N GLY A 232 -26.54 10.02 -4.56
CA GLY A 232 -25.22 10.65 -4.68
C GLY A 232 -24.84 10.97 -6.13
N THR A 233 -23.54 11.13 -6.35
CA THR A 233 -22.99 11.36 -7.69
C THR A 233 -23.11 10.11 -8.58
N SER A 234 -23.01 10.30 -9.91
CA SER A 234 -23.05 9.19 -10.86
C SER A 234 -21.96 9.34 -11.93
N MET A 235 -21.64 8.22 -12.59
CA MET A 235 -20.72 8.22 -13.73
C MET A 235 -21.12 7.22 -14.79
N GLN A 236 -20.76 7.52 -16.03
CA GLN A 236 -20.93 6.61 -17.17
C GLN A 236 -19.76 5.62 -17.22
N ILE A 237 -20.07 4.34 -17.34
CA ILE A 237 -19.08 3.27 -17.48
C ILE A 237 -19.38 2.40 -18.70
N ARG A 238 -18.32 1.81 -19.24
CA ARG A 238 -18.40 0.89 -20.37
C ARG A 238 -17.88 -0.48 -19.98
N GLY A 239 -18.57 -1.52 -20.45
CA GLY A 239 -18.20 -2.90 -20.23
C GLY A 239 -18.87 -3.81 -21.25
N ARG A 240 -18.85 -5.11 -20.97
CA ARG A 240 -19.50 -6.13 -21.81
C ARG A 240 -20.80 -6.58 -21.16
N ASP A 241 -21.92 -6.48 -21.89
CA ASP A 241 -23.18 -7.07 -21.48
C ASP A 241 -23.05 -8.60 -21.45
N LEU A 242 -23.40 -9.21 -20.33
CA LEU A 242 -23.29 -10.66 -20.15
C LEU A 242 -24.43 -11.43 -20.79
N LEU A 243 -25.56 -10.76 -21.06
CA LEU A 243 -26.73 -11.38 -21.73
C LEU A 243 -26.52 -11.54 -23.23
N ASN A 244 -25.99 -10.48 -23.86
CA ASN A 244 -25.90 -10.39 -25.32
C ASN A 244 -24.43 -10.49 -25.82
N GLY A 245 -23.43 -10.41 -24.90
CA GLY A 245 -22.02 -10.47 -25.23
C GLY A 245 -21.43 -9.22 -25.91
N VAL A 246 -22.23 -8.15 -26.09
CA VAL A 246 -21.85 -6.93 -26.81
C VAL A 246 -21.35 -5.83 -25.84
N PRO A 247 -20.59 -4.84 -26.35
CA PRO A 247 -20.25 -3.66 -25.55
C PRO A 247 -21.51 -2.89 -25.15
N LYS A 248 -21.54 -2.41 -23.90
CA LYS A 248 -22.66 -1.66 -23.33
C LYS A 248 -22.14 -0.52 -22.47
N GLU A 249 -22.88 0.58 -22.44
CA GLU A 249 -22.66 1.70 -21.53
C GLU A 249 -23.83 1.82 -20.57
N ILE A 250 -23.53 2.03 -19.29
CA ILE A 250 -24.52 2.26 -18.24
C ILE A 250 -24.07 3.40 -17.33
N GLU A 251 -25.05 4.02 -16.67
CA GLU A 251 -24.81 4.91 -15.55
C GLU A 251 -24.76 4.10 -14.26
N VAL A 252 -23.78 4.39 -13.39
CA VAL A 252 -23.69 3.86 -12.02
C VAL A 252 -23.70 5.01 -11.04
N THR A 253 -24.35 4.79 -9.88
CA THR A 253 -24.50 5.82 -8.84
C THR A 253 -23.60 5.52 -7.65
N GLN A 254 -23.27 6.56 -6.89
CA GLN A 254 -22.51 6.44 -5.65
C GLN A 254 -23.18 5.50 -4.63
N ALA A 255 -24.52 5.54 -4.54
CA ALA A 255 -25.29 4.63 -3.68
C ALA A 255 -25.08 3.15 -4.04
N GLN A 256 -25.05 2.83 -5.34
CA GLN A 256 -24.78 1.47 -5.81
C GLN A 256 -23.36 1.02 -5.47
N ILE A 257 -22.41 1.93 -5.50
CA ILE A 257 -21.02 1.62 -5.14
C ILE A 257 -20.87 1.50 -3.62
N ALA A 258 -21.56 2.32 -2.82
CA ALA A 258 -21.63 2.15 -1.37
C ALA A 258 -22.18 0.75 -0.99
N GLU A 259 -23.25 0.30 -1.65
CA GLU A 259 -23.79 -1.05 -1.46
C GLU A 259 -22.76 -2.13 -1.82
N ALA A 260 -22.05 -1.98 -2.95
CA ALA A 260 -21.01 -2.91 -3.36
C ALA A 260 -19.85 -3.00 -2.36
N LEU A 261 -19.50 -1.88 -1.71
CA LEU A 261 -18.37 -1.78 -0.79
C LEU A 261 -18.73 -2.11 0.68
N THR A 262 -19.98 -2.43 0.98
CA THR A 262 -20.43 -2.71 2.35
C THR A 262 -19.60 -3.79 3.04
N GLU A 263 -19.33 -4.93 2.36
CA GLU A 263 -18.57 -6.04 2.93
C GLU A 263 -17.09 -5.68 3.20
N PRO A 264 -16.31 -5.13 2.24
CA PRO A 264 -14.94 -4.69 2.50
C PRO A 264 -14.84 -3.66 3.62
N VAL A 265 -15.73 -2.66 3.67
CA VAL A 265 -15.76 -1.63 4.71
C VAL A 265 -16.03 -2.25 6.07
N GLN A 266 -17.00 -3.15 6.17
CA GLN A 266 -17.32 -3.85 7.41
C GLN A 266 -16.13 -4.66 7.94
N GLN A 267 -15.39 -5.36 7.08
CA GLN A 267 -14.20 -6.12 7.47
C GLN A 267 -13.08 -5.21 8.03
N ILE A 268 -12.92 -4.00 7.49
CA ILE A 268 -12.01 -2.99 8.04
C ILE A 268 -12.49 -2.52 9.42
N CYS A 269 -13.77 -2.23 9.58
CA CYS A 269 -14.37 -1.86 10.87
C CYS A 269 -14.16 -2.94 11.92
N GLU A 270 -14.39 -4.21 11.58
CA GLU A 270 -14.21 -5.36 12.48
C GLU A 270 -12.75 -5.53 12.90
N ALA A 271 -11.80 -5.30 11.98
CA ALA A 271 -10.38 -5.34 12.30
C ALA A 271 -10.00 -4.25 13.31
N LEU A 272 -10.51 -3.03 13.14
CA LEU A 272 -10.31 -1.91 14.06
C LEU A 272 -10.92 -2.18 15.42
N MET A 273 -12.18 -2.65 15.48
CA MET A 273 -12.86 -2.99 16.74
C MET A 273 -12.11 -4.08 17.51
N THR A 274 -11.66 -5.14 16.81
CA THR A 274 -10.87 -6.21 17.44
C THR A 274 -9.56 -5.69 18.04
N ALA A 275 -8.91 -4.75 17.37
CA ALA A 275 -7.68 -4.14 17.87
C ALA A 275 -7.95 -3.30 19.14
N LEU A 276 -9.04 -2.54 19.18
CA LEU A 276 -9.45 -1.76 20.35
C LEU A 276 -9.76 -2.66 21.54
N GLU A 277 -10.52 -3.74 21.32
CA GLU A 277 -10.87 -4.72 22.38
C GLU A 277 -9.64 -5.40 23.00
N THR A 278 -8.57 -5.58 22.20
CA THR A 278 -7.34 -6.26 22.65
C THR A 278 -6.31 -5.30 23.24
N THR A 279 -6.51 -3.99 23.05
CA THR A 279 -5.60 -2.95 23.53
C THR A 279 -5.61 -2.85 25.05
N PRO A 280 -4.44 -2.79 25.74
CA PRO A 280 -4.36 -2.54 27.17
C PRO A 280 -5.12 -1.28 27.60
N PRO A 281 -5.81 -1.27 28.76
CA PRO A 281 -6.70 -0.20 29.17
C PRO A 281 -6.09 1.20 29.17
N ASP A 282 -4.85 1.35 29.63
CA ASP A 282 -4.16 2.64 29.70
C ASP A 282 -3.89 3.20 28.28
N LEU A 283 -3.47 2.34 27.36
CA LEU A 283 -3.26 2.73 25.96
C LEU A 283 -4.58 2.97 25.23
N ALA A 284 -5.64 2.24 25.59
CA ALA A 284 -6.98 2.51 25.07
C ALA A 284 -7.50 3.89 25.51
N ALA A 285 -7.22 4.31 26.74
CA ALA A 285 -7.53 5.65 27.21
C ALA A 285 -6.80 6.73 26.40
N ASP A 286 -5.51 6.54 26.09
CA ASP A 286 -4.77 7.45 25.24
C ASP A 286 -5.39 7.56 23.82
N ILE A 287 -5.87 6.44 23.28
CA ILE A 287 -6.51 6.43 21.95
C ILE A 287 -7.85 7.19 21.95
N VAL A 288 -8.59 7.22 23.05
CA VAL A 288 -9.80 8.04 23.17
C VAL A 288 -9.46 9.53 22.97
N ASP A 289 -8.35 9.98 23.53
CA ASP A 289 -7.93 11.39 23.44
C ASP A 289 -7.27 11.74 22.10
N ARG A 290 -6.51 10.81 21.52
CA ARG A 290 -5.71 11.04 20.31
C ARG A 290 -6.43 10.64 19.01
N GLY A 291 -7.37 9.71 19.11
CA GLY A 291 -8.08 9.15 17.96
C GLY A 291 -7.27 8.12 17.19
N VAL A 292 -7.80 7.79 16.02
CA VAL A 292 -7.25 6.82 15.06
C VAL A 292 -6.73 7.55 13.83
N MET A 293 -5.52 7.24 13.39
CA MET A 293 -4.92 7.79 12.18
C MET A 293 -5.08 6.81 11.02
N LEU A 294 -5.67 7.25 9.91
CA LEU A 294 -5.78 6.48 8.68
C LEU A 294 -4.64 6.83 7.71
N THR A 295 -4.00 5.82 7.16
CA THR A 295 -2.95 5.91 6.16
C THR A 295 -3.24 4.97 4.99
N GLY A 296 -2.40 5.03 3.95
CA GLY A 296 -2.58 4.24 2.73
C GLY A 296 -3.61 4.81 1.76
N GLY A 297 -3.65 4.22 0.56
CA GLY A 297 -4.55 4.68 -0.50
C GLY A 297 -6.03 4.42 -0.22
N GLY A 298 -6.34 3.35 0.52
CA GLY A 298 -7.71 3.01 0.90
C GLY A 298 -8.32 4.01 1.89
N ALA A 299 -7.51 4.75 2.65
CA ALA A 299 -7.97 5.83 3.54
C ALA A 299 -8.68 6.96 2.78
N LEU A 300 -8.44 7.09 1.46
CA LEU A 300 -9.06 8.08 0.59
C LEU A 300 -10.44 7.67 0.06
N LEU A 301 -10.95 6.49 0.42
CA LEU A 301 -12.33 6.14 0.11
C LEU A 301 -13.29 7.13 0.77
N GLY A 302 -14.22 7.69 0.00
CA GLY A 302 -15.16 8.69 0.50
C GLY A 302 -15.87 8.23 1.77
N ASP A 303 -15.99 9.09 2.77
CA ASP A 303 -16.67 8.88 4.05
C ASP A 303 -16.20 7.67 4.88
N LEU A 304 -15.03 7.08 4.58
CA LEU A 304 -14.52 5.95 5.36
C LEU A 304 -14.19 6.36 6.80
N ASP A 305 -13.62 7.55 7.00
CA ASP A 305 -13.36 8.10 8.33
C ASP A 305 -14.66 8.29 9.11
N LEU A 306 -15.72 8.73 8.46
CA LEU A 306 -17.03 8.89 9.08
C LEU A 306 -17.65 7.54 9.45
N ALA A 307 -17.56 6.55 8.58
CA ALA A 307 -18.04 5.20 8.86
C ALA A 307 -17.31 4.58 10.07
N LEU A 308 -15.99 4.75 10.15
CA LEU A 308 -15.19 4.26 11.28
C LEU A 308 -15.49 5.03 12.58
N ARG A 309 -15.72 6.35 12.52
CA ARG A 309 -16.18 7.15 13.69
C ARG A 309 -17.51 6.67 14.23
N GLU A 310 -18.47 6.39 13.37
CA GLU A 310 -19.78 5.89 13.78
C GLU A 310 -19.70 4.54 14.46
N GLN A 311 -18.84 3.65 14.01
CA GLN A 311 -18.66 2.32 14.59
C GLN A 311 -17.90 2.33 15.91
N THR A 312 -16.89 3.20 16.05
CA THR A 312 -15.99 3.19 17.21
C THR A 312 -16.32 4.22 18.27
N GLY A 313 -17.01 5.28 17.89
CA GLY A 313 -17.19 6.47 18.74
C GLY A 313 -15.92 7.31 18.94
N LEU A 314 -14.82 6.98 18.25
CA LEU A 314 -13.54 7.67 18.36
C LEU A 314 -13.37 8.74 17.28
N ALA A 315 -12.49 9.72 17.52
CA ALA A 315 -12.02 10.59 16.46
C ALA A 315 -11.18 9.78 15.45
N VAL A 316 -11.46 9.92 14.16
CA VAL A 316 -10.71 9.27 13.08
C VAL A 316 -10.23 10.38 12.13
N SER A 317 -8.96 10.39 11.82
CA SER A 317 -8.33 11.38 10.94
C SER A 317 -7.56 10.71 9.83
N ILE A 318 -7.56 11.31 8.65
CA ILE A 318 -6.76 10.86 7.50
C ILE A 318 -5.45 11.63 7.51
N ALA A 319 -4.32 10.94 7.34
CA ALA A 319 -3.01 11.58 7.26
C ALA A 319 -2.91 12.47 6.00
N ASP A 320 -2.20 13.61 6.11
CA ASP A 320 -2.08 14.59 5.02
C ASP A 320 -1.59 13.98 3.71
N GLU A 321 -0.59 13.12 3.74
CA GLU A 321 -0.06 12.41 2.58
C GLU A 321 -0.29 10.90 2.71
N SER A 322 -1.53 10.48 2.95
CA SER A 322 -1.88 9.10 3.29
C SER A 322 -1.27 8.06 2.33
N LEU A 323 -1.26 8.32 1.03
CA LEU A 323 -0.64 7.47 0.00
C LEU A 323 0.86 7.29 0.17
N ASN A 324 1.54 8.27 0.75
CA ASN A 324 3.01 8.30 0.84
C ASN A 324 3.50 7.99 2.26
N CYS A 325 2.63 7.85 3.25
CA CYS A 325 3.00 7.71 4.67
C CYS A 325 4.02 6.60 4.89
N VAL A 326 3.78 5.40 4.36
CA VAL A 326 4.71 4.26 4.52
C VAL A 326 6.08 4.56 3.90
N ALA A 327 6.12 5.08 2.68
CA ALA A 327 7.37 5.43 2.00
C ALA A 327 8.13 6.57 2.71
N LEU A 328 7.41 7.61 3.16
CA LEU A 328 7.97 8.73 3.92
C LEU A 328 8.51 8.27 5.27
N GLY A 329 7.76 7.41 5.98
CA GLY A 329 8.19 6.88 7.27
C GLY A 329 9.40 5.95 7.15
N THR A 330 9.42 5.08 6.15
CA THR A 330 10.60 4.24 5.84
C THR A 330 11.81 5.12 5.48
N GLY A 331 11.58 6.22 4.74
CA GLY A 331 12.59 7.21 4.42
C GLY A 331 13.12 7.95 5.66
N LYS A 332 12.23 8.39 6.55
CA LYS A 332 12.62 8.99 7.83
C LYS A 332 13.39 8.00 8.72
N ALA A 333 13.00 6.72 8.74
CA ALA A 333 13.74 5.68 9.45
C ALA A 333 15.17 5.50 8.90
N LEU A 334 15.36 5.66 7.60
CA LEU A 334 16.67 5.65 6.95
C LEU A 334 17.51 6.90 7.32
N GLU A 335 16.89 8.07 7.41
CA GLU A 335 17.56 9.33 7.75
C GLU A 335 17.95 9.38 9.23
N PHE A 336 17.06 8.96 10.11
CA PHE A 336 17.22 8.96 11.57
C PHE A 336 17.55 7.56 12.13
N GLU A 337 18.27 6.75 11.37
CA GLU A 337 18.56 5.33 11.69
C GLU A 337 19.12 5.11 13.10
N LYS A 338 19.95 6.02 13.61
CA LYS A 338 20.50 5.91 14.95
C LYS A 338 19.44 5.95 16.06
N GLN A 339 18.40 6.75 15.83
CA GLN A 339 17.30 6.94 16.79
C GLN A 339 16.25 5.84 16.64
N LEU A 340 16.00 5.40 15.41
CA LEU A 340 14.99 4.39 15.06
C LEU A 340 15.61 3.01 14.79
N ARG A 341 16.84 2.76 15.29
CA ARG A 341 17.58 1.51 15.01
C ARG A 341 16.82 0.25 15.47
N HIS A 342 16.06 0.37 16.58
CA HIS A 342 15.24 -0.72 17.12
C HIS A 342 14.08 -1.10 16.20
N ALA A 343 13.56 -0.15 15.41
CA ALA A 343 12.47 -0.38 14.46
C ALA A 343 12.92 -1.05 13.14
N ILE A 344 14.25 -1.14 12.91
CA ILE A 344 14.80 -1.67 11.65
C ILE A 344 15.49 -3.00 11.92
N ASP A 345 14.96 -4.05 11.31
CA ASP A 345 15.54 -5.39 11.34
C ASP A 345 16.59 -5.55 10.22
N TYR A 346 17.86 -5.67 10.59
CA TYR A 346 18.98 -5.92 9.67
C TYR A 346 19.47 -7.36 9.71
N ASP A 347 19.04 -8.10 10.73
CA ASP A 347 19.59 -9.41 11.00
C ASP A 347 18.67 -10.53 10.48
N SER A 348 19.30 -11.37 9.75
CA SER A 348 19.25 -12.84 9.81
C SER A 348 20.12 -13.47 8.75
#